data_aff206f2c5cfb5939ec257084b7871a0
#
_entry.id   aff206f2c5cfb5939ec257084b7871a0
#
_cell.length_a   1.000
_cell.length_b   1.000
_cell.length_c   1.000
_cell.angle_alpha   90.00
_cell.angle_beta   90.00
_cell.angle_gamma   90.00
#
_symmetry.space_group_name_H-M   'P 1'
#
loop_
_entity.id
_entity.type
_entity.pdbx_description
1 polymer ?
#
loop_
_entity_poly.entity_id
_entity_poly.type
_entity_poly.pdbx_seq_one_letter_code
_entity_poly.pdbx_strand_id
1 'polypeptide(L)'
;MFVNVAWCYVGKRRLDKALSQIDTSNLNVRINWHPFELDPGLPSDGSLLKMDRYKQKFGETRVKQMLPQMIETGKQEGIQFSFRGRIGSTLDSHRLIFFVQQQPNGDEKQNELINVLFRNYFEEEKDLSDHEVLISAGEQIGFNRKEIEEFLRSDQYKKEVRQEIQQANQRGISGVPFFRLNNQIELSGAQDPQTFIQAFKKLGLKI
;
A
#
# COMPACT_ATOMS: atom_id res chain seq x y z
N MET A 1 -1.61 -3.59 -4.73
CA MET A 1 -1.44 -2.29 -4.04
C MET A 1 -0.01 -1.80 -4.24
N PHE A 2 0.23 -0.50 -4.13
CA PHE A 2 1.54 0.11 -4.26
C PHE A 2 1.83 0.96 -3.03
N VAL A 3 2.84 0.60 -2.23
CA VAL A 3 3.09 1.22 -0.92
C VAL A 3 3.59 2.67 -0.98
N ASN A 4 3.98 3.17 -2.15
CA ASN A 4 4.39 4.56 -2.37
C ASN A 4 3.39 5.35 -3.25
N VAL A 5 2.12 4.94 -3.31
CA VAL A 5 1.05 5.66 -4.00
C VAL A 5 0.07 6.25 -2.99
N ALA A 6 0.01 7.58 -2.91
CA ALA A 6 -0.80 8.31 -1.95
C ALA A 6 -2.29 7.92 -2.00
N TRP A 7 -2.84 7.71 -3.20
CA TRP A 7 -4.21 7.24 -3.35
C TRP A 7 -4.47 5.85 -2.77
N CYS A 8 -3.44 4.97 -2.66
CA CYS A 8 -3.59 3.69 -1.97
C CYS A 8 -3.77 3.89 -0.46
N TYR A 9 -3.08 4.85 0.13
CA TYR A 9 -3.26 5.19 1.54
C TYR A 9 -4.65 5.78 1.80
N VAL A 10 -5.09 6.74 0.98
CA VAL A 10 -6.45 7.28 1.03
C VAL A 10 -7.49 6.17 0.88
N GLY A 11 -7.33 5.29 -0.11
CA GLY A 11 -8.25 4.18 -0.35
C GLY A 11 -8.35 3.22 0.83
N LYS A 12 -7.21 2.93 1.48
CA LYS A 12 -7.20 2.13 2.70
C LYS A 12 -7.95 2.79 3.84
N ARG A 13 -7.71 4.07 4.12
CA ARG A 13 -8.43 4.82 5.16
C ARG A 13 -9.94 4.82 4.93
N ARG A 14 -10.36 4.97 3.68
CA ARG A 14 -11.78 4.93 3.31
C ARG A 14 -12.41 3.56 3.44
N LEU A 15 -11.68 2.49 3.10
CA LEU A 15 -12.10 1.12 3.36
C LEU A 15 -12.23 0.85 4.86
N ASP A 16 -11.23 1.24 5.67
CA ASP A 16 -11.29 1.10 7.14
C ASP A 16 -12.51 1.83 7.71
N LYS A 17 -12.77 3.05 7.23
CA LYS A 17 -13.94 3.84 7.62
C LYS A 17 -15.26 3.18 7.22
N ALA A 18 -15.32 2.56 6.04
CA ALA A 18 -16.49 1.81 5.62
C ALA A 18 -16.75 0.59 6.53
N LEU A 19 -15.68 -0.16 6.85
CA LEU A 19 -15.77 -1.33 7.74
C LEU A 19 -16.16 -0.94 9.17
N SER A 20 -15.72 0.23 9.67
CA SER A 20 -16.13 0.70 11.01
C SER A 20 -17.58 1.17 11.11
N GLN A 21 -18.27 1.39 9.99
CA GLN A 21 -19.65 1.81 9.92
C GLN A 21 -20.65 0.65 9.80
N ILE A 22 -20.16 -0.56 9.70
CA ILE A 22 -20.99 -1.76 9.57
C ILE A 22 -20.75 -2.73 10.74
N ASP A 23 -21.78 -3.52 11.07
CA ASP A 23 -21.61 -4.61 12.04
C ASP A 23 -20.84 -5.76 11.39
N THR A 24 -19.59 -5.95 11.82
CA THR A 24 -18.73 -7.04 11.35
C THR A 24 -18.71 -8.25 12.27
N SER A 25 -19.49 -8.27 13.36
CA SER A 25 -19.45 -9.33 14.39
C SER A 25 -19.75 -10.73 13.84
N ASN A 26 -20.57 -10.80 12.79
CA ASN A 26 -20.94 -12.06 12.11
C ASN A 26 -20.24 -12.24 10.76
N LEU A 27 -19.23 -11.42 10.46
CA LEU A 27 -18.50 -11.43 9.19
C LEU A 27 -17.06 -11.88 9.41
N ASN A 28 -16.57 -12.77 8.56
CA ASN A 28 -15.16 -13.08 8.48
C ASN A 28 -14.51 -12.15 7.42
N VAL A 29 -14.11 -10.96 7.85
CA VAL A 29 -13.48 -9.99 6.96
C VAL A 29 -11.97 -10.29 6.86
N ARG A 30 -11.51 -10.59 5.65
CA ARG A 30 -10.07 -10.76 5.35
C ARG A 30 -9.66 -9.77 4.29
N ILE A 31 -8.56 -9.06 4.53
CA ILE A 31 -7.99 -8.10 3.60
C ILE A 31 -6.61 -8.61 3.16
N ASN A 32 -6.51 -9.02 1.90
CA ASN A 32 -5.26 -9.47 1.31
C ASN A 32 -4.65 -8.36 0.43
N TRP A 33 -3.38 -8.08 0.64
CA TRP A 33 -2.67 -7.04 -0.09
C TRP A 33 -1.74 -7.66 -1.13
N HIS A 34 -1.98 -7.35 -2.40
CA HIS A 34 -1.20 -7.85 -3.52
C HIS A 34 -0.23 -6.80 -4.05
N PRO A 35 0.99 -7.17 -4.46
CA PRO A 35 1.97 -6.23 -5.01
C PRO A 35 1.53 -5.67 -6.35
N PHE A 36 1.94 -4.43 -6.63
CA PHE A 36 1.79 -3.77 -7.92
C PHE A 36 2.86 -2.71 -8.08
N GLU A 37 3.47 -2.59 -9.25
CA GLU A 37 4.50 -1.58 -9.55
C GLU A 37 4.04 -0.63 -10.65
N LEU A 38 3.95 0.67 -10.35
CA LEU A 38 3.70 1.74 -11.34
C LEU A 38 4.99 2.29 -11.94
N ASP A 39 6.12 2.02 -11.32
CA ASP A 39 7.41 2.59 -11.70
C ASP A 39 8.54 1.59 -11.43
N PRO A 40 8.70 0.57 -12.30
CA PRO A 40 9.69 -0.49 -12.12
C PRO A 40 11.14 0.00 -12.34
N GLY A 41 11.33 1.22 -12.85
CA GLY A 41 12.64 1.81 -13.08
C GLY A 41 13.20 2.62 -11.93
N LEU A 42 12.60 2.56 -10.74
CA LEU A 42 13.15 3.26 -9.57
C LEU A 42 14.46 2.61 -9.10
N PRO A 43 15.46 3.43 -8.69
CA PRO A 43 16.73 2.92 -8.20
C PRO A 43 16.55 2.15 -6.89
N SER A 44 17.39 1.13 -6.67
CA SER A 44 17.33 0.31 -5.46
C SER A 44 18.03 0.96 -4.26
N ASP A 45 18.79 2.01 -4.47
CA ASP A 45 19.61 2.69 -3.46
C ASP A 45 18.98 3.94 -2.85
N GLY A 46 17.74 4.25 -3.22
CA GLY A 46 17.06 5.44 -2.73
C GLY A 46 17.76 6.75 -3.08
N SER A 47 18.55 6.78 -4.14
CA SER A 47 19.34 7.95 -4.54
C SER A 47 18.50 9.14 -5.02
N LEU A 48 17.24 8.91 -5.36
CA LEU A 48 16.35 9.89 -5.98
C LEU A 48 15.47 10.62 -4.96
N LEU A 49 15.37 11.95 -5.08
CA LEU A 49 14.41 12.72 -4.28
C LEU A 49 12.99 12.52 -4.82
N LYS A 50 12.04 12.31 -3.92
CA LYS A 50 10.62 12.08 -4.24
C LYS A 50 10.06 13.23 -5.10
N MET A 51 10.35 14.46 -4.74
CA MET A 51 9.89 15.64 -5.46
C MET A 51 10.45 15.72 -6.88
N ASP A 52 11.72 15.38 -7.08
CA ASP A 52 12.35 15.39 -8.40
C ASP A 52 11.73 14.31 -9.30
N ARG A 53 11.47 13.13 -8.76
CA ARG A 53 10.77 12.08 -9.49
C ARG A 53 9.36 12.49 -9.89
N TYR A 54 8.62 13.17 -9.01
CA TYR A 54 7.28 13.67 -9.34
C TYR A 54 7.32 14.72 -10.45
N LYS A 55 8.27 15.65 -10.41
CA LYS A 55 8.46 16.64 -11.48
C LYS A 55 8.82 16.01 -12.81
N GLN A 56 9.70 15.00 -12.81
CA GLN A 56 10.04 14.24 -14.02
C GLN A 56 8.83 13.51 -14.60
N LYS A 57 8.02 12.87 -13.75
CA LYS A 57 6.90 12.01 -14.19
C LYS A 57 5.68 12.81 -14.62
N PHE A 58 5.36 13.89 -13.93
CA PHE A 58 4.11 14.63 -14.11
C PHE A 58 4.29 16.05 -14.65
N GLY A 59 5.50 16.57 -14.67
CA GLY A 59 5.79 17.95 -14.98
C GLY A 59 5.57 18.89 -13.79
N GLU A 60 6.36 19.96 -13.72
CA GLU A 60 6.38 20.87 -12.56
C GLU A 60 5.04 21.56 -12.33
N THR A 61 4.38 22.02 -13.38
CA THR A 61 3.09 22.71 -13.31
C THR A 61 2.01 21.79 -12.70
N ARG A 62 1.93 20.55 -13.16
CA ARG A 62 0.95 19.59 -12.65
C ARG A 62 1.24 19.20 -11.20
N VAL A 63 2.52 19.06 -10.82
CA VAL A 63 2.90 18.78 -9.43
C VAL A 63 2.46 19.91 -8.51
N LYS A 64 2.69 21.17 -8.88
CA LYS A 64 2.25 22.35 -8.10
C LYS A 64 0.74 22.38 -7.86
N GLN A 65 -0.07 21.91 -8.81
CA GLN A 65 -1.53 21.84 -8.69
C GLN A 65 -2.00 20.63 -7.89
N MET A 66 -1.38 19.48 -8.11
CA MET A 66 -1.80 18.19 -7.55
C MET A 66 -1.49 18.07 -6.04
N LEU A 67 -0.32 18.52 -5.60
CA LEU A 67 0.11 18.31 -4.21
C LEU A 67 -0.80 19.01 -3.17
N PRO A 68 -1.23 20.27 -3.34
CA PRO A 68 -2.15 20.89 -2.39
C PRO A 68 -3.48 20.14 -2.27
N GLN A 69 -4.02 19.65 -3.39
CA GLN A 69 -5.26 18.86 -3.41
C GLN A 69 -5.08 17.52 -2.68
N MET A 70 -3.93 16.86 -2.88
CA MET A 70 -3.62 15.60 -2.20
C MET A 70 -3.43 15.80 -0.69
N ILE A 71 -2.76 16.88 -0.26
CA ILE A 71 -2.61 17.24 1.15
C ILE A 71 -3.97 17.46 1.79
N GLU A 72 -4.85 18.20 1.13
CA GLU A 72 -6.21 18.48 1.64
C GLU A 72 -7.05 17.18 1.73
N THR A 73 -6.99 16.35 0.69
CA THR A 73 -7.64 15.03 0.73
C THR A 73 -7.09 14.17 1.88
N GLY A 74 -5.77 14.19 2.10
CA GLY A 74 -5.14 13.47 3.19
C GLY A 74 -5.65 13.91 4.55
N LYS A 75 -5.74 15.22 4.79
CA LYS A 75 -6.27 15.78 6.06
C LYS A 75 -7.68 15.28 6.35
N GLN A 76 -8.56 15.21 5.35
CA GLN A 76 -9.93 14.71 5.49
C GLN A 76 -9.97 13.21 5.90
N GLU A 77 -8.94 12.46 5.55
CA GLU A 77 -8.80 11.03 5.91
C GLU A 77 -7.84 10.81 7.11
N GLY A 78 -7.42 11.88 7.80
CA GLY A 78 -6.51 11.80 8.95
C GLY A 78 -5.07 11.46 8.59
N ILE A 79 -4.62 11.81 7.37
CA ILE A 79 -3.27 11.58 6.87
C ILE A 79 -2.53 12.91 6.77
N GLN A 80 -1.33 12.98 7.36
CA GLN A 80 -0.47 14.16 7.28
C GLN A 80 0.58 13.99 6.17
N PHE A 81 0.14 14.12 4.91
CA PHE A 81 1.03 13.90 3.78
C PHE A 81 2.23 14.84 3.77
N SER A 82 3.42 14.24 3.70
CA SER A 82 4.67 14.88 3.27
C SER A 82 5.16 14.27 1.97
N PHE A 83 5.50 15.12 1.01
CA PHE A 83 6.06 14.71 -0.28
C PHE A 83 7.58 14.97 -0.36
N ARG A 84 8.21 15.21 0.77
CA ARG A 84 9.66 15.25 0.92
C ARG A 84 10.23 13.84 1.08
N GLY A 85 11.54 13.73 1.29
CA GLY A 85 12.23 12.47 1.43
C GLY A 85 12.65 11.84 0.10
N ARG A 86 13.07 10.58 0.18
CA ARG A 86 13.62 9.82 -0.95
C ARG A 86 12.60 8.83 -1.49
N ILE A 87 12.86 8.35 -2.71
CA ILE A 87 12.08 7.30 -3.37
C ILE A 87 13.03 6.31 -4.03
N GLY A 88 12.80 5.05 -3.80
CA GLY A 88 13.53 3.95 -4.40
C GLY A 88 12.61 2.79 -4.79
N SER A 89 13.23 1.68 -5.22
CA SER A 89 12.53 0.47 -5.57
C SER A 89 11.68 -0.04 -4.39
N THR A 90 10.48 -0.46 -4.68
CA THR A 90 9.55 -1.03 -3.68
C THR A 90 9.53 -2.55 -3.68
N LEU A 91 10.45 -3.19 -4.42
CA LEU A 91 10.46 -4.65 -4.53
C LEU A 91 10.60 -5.31 -3.15
N ASP A 92 11.54 -4.85 -2.33
CA ASP A 92 11.80 -5.46 -1.03
C ASP A 92 10.68 -5.16 -0.01
N SER A 93 10.05 -3.99 -0.07
CA SER A 93 8.85 -3.73 0.72
C SER A 93 7.68 -4.65 0.30
N HIS A 94 7.49 -4.94 -0.98
CA HIS A 94 6.50 -5.91 -1.45
C HIS A 94 6.85 -7.35 -1.04
N ARG A 95 8.14 -7.71 -1.05
CA ARG A 95 8.61 -9.02 -0.55
C ARG A 95 8.33 -9.17 0.94
N LEU A 96 8.58 -8.13 1.74
CA LEU A 96 8.27 -8.14 3.17
C LEU A 96 6.76 -8.29 3.43
N ILE A 97 5.91 -7.58 2.69
CA ILE A 97 4.46 -7.71 2.77
C ILE A 97 4.01 -9.15 2.44
N PHE A 98 4.61 -9.76 1.41
CA PHE A 98 4.33 -11.14 1.02
C PHE A 98 4.83 -12.13 2.08
N PHE A 99 6.04 -11.93 2.62
CA PHE A 99 6.60 -12.74 3.71
C PHE A 99 5.69 -12.75 4.93
N VAL A 100 5.22 -11.59 5.37
CA VAL A 100 4.32 -11.44 6.52
C VAL A 100 3.00 -12.18 6.29
N GLN A 101 2.46 -12.15 5.07
CA GLN A 101 1.23 -12.88 4.74
C GLN A 101 1.39 -14.40 4.90
N GLN A 102 2.58 -14.96 4.69
CA GLN A 102 2.84 -16.40 4.84
C GLN A 102 2.99 -16.83 6.30
N GLN A 103 3.00 -15.91 7.26
CA GLN A 103 3.17 -16.22 8.68
C GLN A 103 1.82 -16.50 9.38
N PRO A 104 1.81 -17.09 10.58
CA PRO A 104 0.60 -17.20 11.40
C PRO A 104 -0.06 -15.80 11.60
N ASN A 105 -1.38 -15.73 11.46
CA ASN A 105 -2.16 -14.47 11.46
C ASN A 105 -1.72 -13.48 10.36
N GLY A 106 -1.23 -14.00 9.24
CA GLY A 106 -0.63 -13.22 8.16
C GLY A 106 -1.54 -12.12 7.62
N ASP A 107 -2.85 -12.33 7.52
CA ASP A 107 -3.80 -11.33 7.01
C ASP A 107 -3.84 -10.09 7.94
N GLU A 108 -3.90 -10.28 9.26
CA GLU A 108 -3.91 -9.20 10.24
C GLU A 108 -2.56 -8.49 10.27
N LYS A 109 -1.46 -9.25 10.36
CA LYS A 109 -0.10 -8.72 10.37
C LYS A 109 0.27 -7.99 9.10
N GLN A 110 -0.17 -8.48 7.95
CA GLN A 110 0.00 -7.78 6.67
C GLN A 110 -0.69 -6.42 6.68
N ASN A 111 -1.92 -6.35 7.21
CA ASN A 111 -2.66 -5.09 7.32
C ASN A 111 -2.01 -4.10 8.31
N GLU A 112 -1.45 -4.59 9.43
CA GLU A 112 -0.64 -3.78 10.36
C GLU A 112 0.61 -3.23 9.65
N LEU A 113 1.37 -4.09 8.96
CA LEU A 113 2.57 -3.68 8.22
C LEU A 113 2.28 -2.59 7.19
N ILE A 114 1.20 -2.74 6.44
CA ILE A 114 0.77 -1.75 5.45
C ILE A 114 0.55 -0.37 6.08
N ASN A 115 -0.07 -0.31 7.27
CA ASN A 115 -0.26 0.94 8.00
C ASN A 115 1.08 1.58 8.40
N VAL A 116 2.04 0.77 8.86
CA VAL A 116 3.39 1.23 9.23
C VAL A 116 4.13 1.75 7.99
N LEU A 117 4.11 1.01 6.88
CA LEU A 117 4.80 1.41 5.65
C LEU A 117 4.22 2.69 5.05
N PHE A 118 2.89 2.85 5.03
CA PHE A 118 2.28 4.08 4.57
C PHE A 118 2.67 5.28 5.42
N ARG A 119 2.61 5.16 6.75
CA ARG A 119 3.03 6.23 7.66
C ARG A 119 4.51 6.57 7.48
N ASN A 120 5.39 5.57 7.48
CA ASN A 120 6.82 5.75 7.26
C ASN A 120 7.08 6.55 5.98
N TYR A 121 6.43 6.19 4.87
CA TYR A 121 6.70 6.80 3.57
C TYR A 121 6.04 8.18 3.39
N PHE A 122 4.78 8.32 3.80
CA PHE A 122 3.99 9.50 3.50
C PHE A 122 3.97 10.55 4.60
N GLU A 123 4.19 10.18 5.85
CA GLU A 123 4.14 11.10 6.98
C GLU A 123 5.52 11.32 7.59
N GLU A 124 6.36 10.29 7.64
CA GLU A 124 7.69 10.33 8.27
C GLU A 124 8.84 10.44 7.25
N GLU A 125 8.56 10.59 5.96
CA GLU A 125 9.52 10.84 4.86
C GLU A 125 10.58 9.74 4.70
N LYS A 126 10.35 8.54 5.25
CA LYS A 126 11.30 7.41 5.20
C LYS A 126 11.30 6.77 3.81
N ASP A 127 12.45 6.21 3.45
CA ASP A 127 12.64 5.49 2.18
C ASP A 127 12.33 4.01 2.34
N LEU A 128 11.36 3.50 1.56
CA LEU A 128 10.99 2.07 1.59
C LEU A 128 11.94 1.17 0.80
N SER A 129 13.00 1.70 0.20
CA SER A 129 14.11 0.91 -0.33
C SER A 129 15.21 0.67 0.69
N ASP A 130 15.19 1.38 1.81
CA ASP A 130 16.12 1.21 2.92
C ASP A 130 15.72 -0.01 3.79
N HIS A 131 16.59 -0.99 3.88
CA HIS A 131 16.36 -2.20 4.66
C HIS A 131 16.17 -1.90 6.15
N GLU A 132 16.84 -0.91 6.72
CA GLU A 132 16.64 -0.54 8.13
C GLU A 132 15.23 -0.03 8.40
N VAL A 133 14.65 0.71 7.45
CA VAL A 133 13.24 1.14 7.52
C VAL A 133 12.29 -0.06 7.48
N LEU A 134 12.58 -1.05 6.63
CA LEU A 134 11.77 -2.27 6.50
C LEU A 134 11.92 -3.19 7.73
N ILE A 135 13.13 -3.33 8.26
CA ILE A 135 13.42 -4.10 9.48
C ILE A 135 12.65 -3.49 10.65
N SER A 136 12.78 -2.17 10.85
CA SER A 136 12.05 -1.46 11.90
C SER A 136 10.53 -1.57 11.75
N ALA A 137 10.01 -1.59 10.51
CA ALA A 137 8.59 -1.81 10.27
C ALA A 137 8.13 -3.22 10.67
N GLY A 138 8.95 -4.25 10.39
CA GLY A 138 8.71 -5.62 10.84
C GLY A 138 8.71 -5.76 12.37
N GLU A 139 9.66 -5.11 13.05
CA GLU A 139 9.72 -5.09 14.53
C GLU A 139 8.46 -4.46 15.13
N GLN A 140 7.96 -3.37 14.57
CA GLN A 140 6.75 -2.69 15.06
C GLN A 140 5.51 -3.57 15.05
N ILE A 141 5.45 -4.58 14.19
CA ILE A 141 4.34 -5.53 14.12
C ILE A 141 4.65 -6.87 14.80
N GLY A 142 5.76 -6.94 15.55
CA GLY A 142 6.12 -8.06 16.42
C GLY A 142 6.99 -9.14 15.80
N PHE A 143 7.64 -8.90 14.67
CA PHE A 143 8.64 -9.83 14.13
C PHE A 143 10.01 -9.62 14.76
N ASN A 144 10.81 -10.68 14.79
CA ASN A 144 12.18 -10.60 15.25
C ASN A 144 13.07 -9.85 14.24
N ARG A 145 13.87 -8.89 14.72
CA ARG A 145 14.80 -8.12 13.89
C ARG A 145 15.69 -9.00 13.00
N LYS A 146 16.31 -10.02 13.58
CA LYS A 146 17.23 -10.90 12.83
C LYS A 146 16.50 -11.67 11.72
N GLU A 147 15.29 -12.13 12.00
CA GLU A 147 14.47 -12.82 11.02
C GLU A 147 14.19 -11.95 9.78
N ILE A 148 13.78 -10.69 9.99
CA ILE A 148 13.53 -9.76 8.88
C ILE A 148 14.84 -9.40 8.16
N GLU A 149 15.93 -9.21 8.90
CA GLU A 149 17.24 -8.90 8.32
C GLU A 149 17.75 -10.05 7.43
N GLU A 150 17.68 -11.29 7.90
CA GLU A 150 18.06 -12.48 7.14
C GLU A 150 17.15 -12.65 5.91
N PHE A 151 15.85 -12.46 6.07
CA PHE A 151 14.90 -12.48 4.98
C PHE A 151 15.25 -11.44 3.89
N LEU A 152 15.47 -10.17 4.25
CA LEU A 152 15.75 -9.11 3.28
C LEU A 152 17.08 -9.30 2.55
N ARG A 153 18.08 -9.91 3.19
CA ARG A 153 19.37 -10.29 2.56
C ARG A 153 19.25 -11.45 1.57
N SER A 154 18.19 -12.24 1.66
CA SER A 154 17.92 -13.35 0.75
C SER A 154 17.18 -12.90 -0.50
N ASP A 155 17.02 -13.81 -1.47
CA ASP A 155 16.13 -13.62 -2.64
C ASP A 155 14.74 -14.27 -2.44
N GLN A 156 14.40 -14.65 -1.21
CA GLN A 156 13.12 -15.29 -0.89
C GLN A 156 11.93 -14.43 -1.35
N TYR A 157 10.96 -15.06 -1.99
CA TYR A 157 9.73 -14.46 -2.55
C TYR A 157 9.94 -13.41 -3.66
N LYS A 158 11.15 -13.23 -4.17
CA LYS A 158 11.41 -12.28 -5.26
C LYS A 158 10.72 -12.69 -6.57
N LYS A 159 10.70 -13.99 -6.85
CA LYS A 159 10.05 -14.56 -8.03
C LYS A 159 8.53 -14.48 -7.90
N GLU A 160 7.98 -14.86 -6.77
CA GLU A 160 6.56 -14.87 -6.47
C GLU A 160 5.96 -13.45 -6.57
N VAL A 161 6.60 -12.48 -5.94
CA VAL A 161 6.18 -11.08 -6.00
C VAL A 161 6.19 -10.55 -7.44
N ARG A 162 7.24 -10.84 -8.22
CA ARG A 162 7.29 -10.45 -9.63
C ARG A 162 6.20 -11.12 -10.46
N GLN A 163 5.89 -12.39 -10.18
CA GLN A 163 4.82 -13.12 -10.85
C GLN A 163 3.44 -12.50 -10.53
N GLU A 164 3.18 -12.13 -9.27
CA GLU A 164 1.93 -11.46 -8.90
C GLU A 164 1.78 -10.08 -9.58
N ILE A 165 2.86 -9.28 -9.64
CA ILE A 165 2.88 -8.02 -10.37
C ILE A 165 2.56 -8.23 -11.85
N GLN A 166 3.19 -9.23 -12.48
CA GLN A 166 2.92 -9.57 -13.87
C GLN A 166 1.47 -10.02 -14.10
N GLN A 167 0.94 -10.85 -13.21
CA GLN A 167 -0.46 -11.30 -13.29
C GLN A 167 -1.45 -10.14 -13.15
N ALA A 168 -1.18 -9.17 -12.25
CA ALA A 168 -2.01 -7.97 -12.12
C ALA A 168 -2.04 -7.16 -13.43
N ASN A 169 -0.90 -6.98 -14.07
CA ASN A 169 -0.79 -6.30 -15.37
C ASN A 169 -1.55 -7.07 -16.48
N GLN A 170 -1.41 -8.41 -16.54
CA GLN A 170 -2.12 -9.27 -17.52
C GLN A 170 -3.63 -9.24 -17.33
N ARG A 171 -4.13 -9.01 -16.12
CA ARG A 171 -5.57 -8.82 -15.84
C ARG A 171 -6.08 -7.43 -16.21
N GLY A 172 -5.25 -6.58 -16.80
CA GLY A 172 -5.62 -5.23 -17.21
C GLY A 172 -5.71 -4.22 -16.09
N ILE A 173 -5.17 -4.53 -14.89
CA ILE A 173 -5.08 -3.56 -13.81
C ILE A 173 -4.02 -2.52 -14.21
N SER A 174 -4.47 -1.32 -14.59
CA SER A 174 -3.62 -0.23 -15.07
C SER A 174 -3.35 0.86 -14.02
N GLY A 175 -3.96 0.73 -12.83
CA GLY A 175 -3.84 1.73 -11.78
C GLY A 175 -4.28 1.20 -10.41
N VAL A 176 -3.82 1.91 -9.37
CA VAL A 176 -4.09 1.56 -7.97
C VAL A 176 -4.51 2.81 -7.18
N PRO A 177 -5.31 2.65 -6.10
CA PRO A 177 -5.77 1.38 -5.54
C PRO A 177 -6.80 0.69 -6.43
N PHE A 178 -6.77 -0.63 -6.42
CA PHE A 178 -7.77 -1.48 -7.06
C PHE A 178 -8.24 -2.51 -6.02
N PHE A 179 -9.53 -2.66 -5.85
CA PHE A 179 -10.15 -3.53 -4.86
C PHE A 179 -10.98 -4.59 -5.56
N ARG A 180 -10.87 -5.84 -5.11
CA ARG A 180 -11.72 -6.94 -5.55
C ARG A 180 -12.40 -7.55 -4.32
N LEU A 181 -13.72 -7.50 -4.29
CA LEU A 181 -14.55 -7.95 -3.17
C LEU A 181 -15.14 -9.31 -3.52
N ASN A 182 -14.82 -10.35 -2.75
CA ASN A 182 -15.28 -11.74 -2.93
C ASN A 182 -15.16 -12.26 -4.38
N ASN A 183 -14.17 -11.79 -5.15
CA ASN A 183 -14.00 -12.08 -6.58
C ASN A 183 -15.21 -11.74 -7.49
N GLN A 184 -16.15 -10.91 -7.03
CA GLN A 184 -17.40 -10.59 -7.73
C GLN A 184 -17.51 -9.11 -8.08
N ILE A 185 -17.06 -8.20 -7.20
CA ILE A 185 -17.16 -6.75 -7.43
C ILE A 185 -15.76 -6.16 -7.46
N GLU A 186 -15.49 -5.35 -8.46
CA GLU A 186 -14.25 -4.62 -8.64
C GLU A 186 -14.49 -3.12 -8.49
N LEU A 187 -13.63 -2.47 -7.72
CA LEU A 187 -13.65 -1.02 -7.51
C LEU A 187 -12.27 -0.45 -7.85
N SER A 188 -12.23 0.52 -8.75
CA SER A 188 -10.99 1.19 -9.16
C SER A 188 -10.90 2.58 -8.52
N GLY A 189 -9.72 2.93 -8.01
CA GLY A 189 -9.46 4.19 -7.33
C GLY A 189 -9.88 4.20 -5.86
N ALA A 190 -9.51 5.27 -5.15
CA ALA A 190 -9.85 5.49 -3.76
C ALA A 190 -11.30 5.93 -3.62
N GLN A 191 -12.21 4.96 -3.70
CA GLN A 191 -13.65 5.18 -3.59
C GLN A 191 -14.02 5.75 -2.22
N ASP A 192 -15.15 6.45 -2.11
CA ASP A 192 -15.67 6.90 -0.83
C ASP A 192 -16.22 5.73 0.01
N PRO A 193 -16.35 5.90 1.34
CA PRO A 193 -16.81 4.82 2.23
C PRO A 193 -18.19 4.29 1.86
N GLN A 194 -19.10 5.12 1.34
CA GLN A 194 -20.44 4.69 0.97
C GLN A 194 -20.44 3.77 -0.24
N THR A 195 -19.53 3.98 -1.18
CA THR A 195 -19.33 3.07 -2.33
C THR A 195 -18.94 1.66 -1.86
N PHE A 196 -18.04 1.54 -0.89
CA PHE A 196 -17.70 0.25 -0.28
C PHE A 196 -18.91 -0.39 0.41
N ILE A 197 -19.67 0.37 1.22
CA ILE A 197 -20.87 -0.12 1.92
C ILE A 197 -21.90 -0.61 0.90
N GLN A 198 -22.14 0.13 -0.18
CA GLN A 198 -23.05 -0.31 -1.23
C GLN A 198 -22.58 -1.59 -1.93
N ALA A 199 -21.26 -1.73 -2.17
CA ALA A 199 -20.71 -2.95 -2.72
C ALA A 199 -20.88 -4.14 -1.75
N PHE A 200 -20.68 -3.95 -0.45
CA PHE A 200 -20.95 -4.99 0.56
C PHE A 200 -22.41 -5.43 0.57
N LYS A 201 -23.36 -4.48 0.48
CA LYS A 201 -24.81 -4.82 0.36
C LYS A 201 -25.11 -5.64 -0.90
N LYS A 202 -24.50 -5.29 -2.05
CA LYS A 202 -24.66 -6.07 -3.29
C LYS A 202 -24.11 -7.49 -3.19
N LEU A 203 -23.14 -7.74 -2.30
CA LEU A 203 -22.65 -9.08 -1.97
C LEU A 203 -23.56 -9.87 -1.02
N GLY A 204 -24.72 -9.31 -0.65
CA GLY A 204 -25.69 -9.94 0.24
C GLY A 204 -25.36 -9.81 1.72
N LEU A 205 -24.39 -8.96 2.08
CA LEU A 205 -24.08 -8.72 3.50
C LEU A 205 -25.23 -7.92 4.13
N LYS A 206 -25.77 -8.45 5.24
CA LYS A 206 -26.74 -7.74 6.08
C LYS A 206 -25.96 -6.80 7.00
N ILE A 207 -25.91 -5.53 6.63
CA ILE A 207 -25.14 -4.47 7.29
C ILE A 207 -25.96 -3.21 7.43
#